data_cad027303efb5e655e6cfadbc8bc31fc
#
_entry.id   cad027303efb5e655e6cfadbc8bc31fc
#
_cell.length_a   1.000
_cell.length_b   1.000
_cell.length_c   1.000
_cell.angle_alpha   90.00
_cell.angle_beta   90.00
_cell.angle_gamma   90.00
#
_symmetry.space_group_name_H-M   'P 1'
#
loop_
_entity.id
_entity.type
_entity.pdbx_description
1 polymer ?
#
loop_
_entity_poly.entity_id
_entity_poly.type
_entity_poly.pdbx_seq_one_letter_code
_entity_poly.pdbx_strand_id
1 'polypeptide(L)'
;MDETTQQRTPITGYVPGGFDMFHQGHLNILRAARERCDRLVVGVTSDEALIRMKGRAPVIPLKERCDLVSSLRFVDAVVVDLDQDKRLAWRLQPFDVLFKGDDWKDTPKGAALEAEMAEVGARVVYLPYTPSTSSTKLR
;
A
#
# COMPACT_ATOMS: atom_id res chain seq x y z
N MET A 1 28.81 20.17 5.49
CA MET A 1 27.70 19.88 4.58
C MET A 1 27.89 18.54 3.92
N ASP A 2 26.86 17.78 3.91
CA ASP A 2 26.94 16.46 3.27
C ASP A 2 26.30 16.52 1.89
N GLU A 3 27.13 16.66 0.89
CA GLU A 3 26.68 16.75 -0.48
C GLU A 3 26.07 15.46 -0.99
N THR A 4 26.53 14.31 -0.44
CA THR A 4 25.98 13.03 -0.81
C THR A 4 24.52 12.93 -0.47
N THR A 5 24.16 13.37 0.75
CA THR A 5 22.76 13.37 1.17
C THR A 5 21.93 14.27 0.29
N GLN A 6 22.46 15.44 -0.07
CA GLN A 6 21.74 16.38 -0.92
C GLN A 6 21.52 15.85 -2.33
N GLN A 7 22.40 14.96 -2.79
CA GLN A 7 22.32 14.41 -4.13
C GLN A 7 21.46 13.15 -4.20
N ARG A 8 21.05 12.63 -3.05
CA ARG A 8 20.22 11.44 -3.02
C ARG A 8 18.83 11.76 -3.56
N THR A 9 18.38 10.96 -4.53
CA THR A 9 17.03 11.09 -5.06
C THR A 9 16.04 10.59 -4.02
N PRO A 10 15.01 11.40 -3.69
CA PRO A 10 13.98 10.94 -2.77
C PRO A 10 13.24 9.72 -3.29
N ILE A 11 12.91 8.82 -2.39
CA ILE A 11 12.21 7.58 -2.70
C ILE A 11 10.74 7.75 -2.34
N THR A 12 9.86 7.52 -3.32
CA THR A 12 8.42 7.50 -3.10
C THR A 12 7.99 6.04 -2.94
N GLY A 13 7.33 5.76 -1.82
CA GLY A 13 6.77 4.45 -1.53
C GLY A 13 5.27 4.43 -1.68
N TYR A 14 4.73 3.30 -2.08
CA TYR A 14 3.29 3.12 -2.28
C TYR A 14 2.83 1.88 -1.52
N VAL A 15 1.77 2.03 -0.73
CA VAL A 15 1.16 0.91 -0.01
C VAL A 15 -0.30 0.80 -0.44
N PRO A 16 -0.66 -0.20 -1.25
CA PRO A 16 -2.06 -0.45 -1.58
C PRO A 16 -2.73 -1.30 -0.50
N GLY A 17 -4.00 -1.10 -0.27
CA GLY A 17 -4.76 -1.94 0.65
C GLY A 17 -6.17 -1.45 0.86
N GLY A 18 -7.01 -2.32 1.41
CA GLY A 18 -8.39 -1.95 1.74
C GLY A 18 -8.48 -1.11 2.98
N PHE A 19 -7.68 -1.43 3.98
CA PHE A 19 -7.67 -0.74 5.29
C PHE A 19 -9.07 -0.70 5.91
N ASP A 20 -9.79 -1.80 5.75
CA ASP A 20 -11.13 -1.92 6.29
C ASP A 20 -11.04 -2.24 7.78
N MET A 21 -11.83 -1.56 8.59
CA MET A 21 -11.78 -1.66 10.06
C MET A 21 -10.33 -1.51 10.56
N PHE A 22 -9.76 -0.35 10.28
CA PHE A 22 -8.34 -0.06 10.54
C PHE A 22 -7.91 -0.55 11.92
N HIS A 23 -6.78 -1.28 11.96
CA HIS A 23 -6.30 -1.88 13.20
C HIS A 23 -4.77 -1.86 13.24
N GLN A 24 -4.21 -2.43 14.32
CA GLN A 24 -2.77 -2.38 14.58
C GLN A 24 -1.94 -2.99 13.44
N GLY A 25 -2.44 -4.04 12.79
CA GLY A 25 -1.73 -4.65 11.66
C GLY A 25 -1.55 -3.68 10.50
N HIS A 26 -2.59 -2.92 10.20
CA HIS A 26 -2.51 -1.87 9.17
C HIS A 26 -1.49 -0.80 9.56
N LEU A 27 -1.53 -0.35 10.79
CA LEU A 27 -0.63 0.68 11.28
C LEU A 27 0.82 0.23 11.22
N ASN A 28 1.09 -1.01 11.60
CA ASN A 28 2.44 -1.56 11.59
C ASN A 28 3.06 -1.59 10.20
N ILE A 29 2.27 -2.01 9.19
CA ILE A 29 2.75 -2.04 7.81
C ILE A 29 3.05 -0.62 7.32
N LEU A 30 2.17 0.34 7.60
CA LEU A 30 2.38 1.71 7.16
C LEU A 30 3.61 2.33 7.82
N ARG A 31 3.82 2.07 9.10
CA ARG A 31 5.01 2.57 9.79
C ARG A 31 6.29 1.95 9.23
N ALA A 32 6.28 0.64 8.97
CA ALA A 32 7.44 -0.03 8.41
C ALA A 32 7.77 0.51 7.02
N ALA A 33 6.73 0.76 6.21
CA ALA A 33 6.92 1.34 4.89
C ALA A 33 7.53 2.75 4.99
N ARG A 34 7.02 3.56 5.91
CA ARG A 34 7.53 4.92 6.09
C ARG A 34 9.02 4.96 6.39
N GLU A 35 9.52 3.99 7.13
CA GLU A 35 10.92 3.94 7.48
C GLU A 35 11.83 3.67 6.28
N ARG A 36 11.25 3.22 5.16
CA ARG A 36 12.01 2.81 3.98
C ARG A 36 11.80 3.73 2.77
N CYS A 37 11.14 4.86 2.96
CA CYS A 37 10.91 5.81 1.88
C CYS A 37 10.88 7.22 2.42
N ASP A 38 11.00 8.19 1.52
CA ASP A 38 10.98 9.61 1.88
C ASP A 38 9.58 10.19 1.80
N ARG A 39 8.77 9.67 0.89
CA ARG A 39 7.38 10.09 0.71
C ARG A 39 6.51 8.84 0.65
N LEU A 40 5.52 8.78 1.53
CA LEU A 40 4.62 7.62 1.61
C LEU A 40 3.26 7.97 1.04
N VAL A 41 2.88 7.26 -0.02
CA VAL A 41 1.56 7.35 -0.63
C VAL A 41 0.81 6.07 -0.33
N VAL A 42 -0.42 6.19 0.14
CA VAL A 42 -1.25 5.03 0.45
C VAL A 42 -2.40 4.98 -0.55
N GLY A 43 -2.57 3.83 -1.19
CA GLY A 43 -3.68 3.59 -2.11
C GLY A 43 -4.79 2.83 -1.40
N VAL A 44 -5.90 3.50 -1.14
CA VAL A 44 -7.04 2.86 -0.48
C VAL A 44 -7.95 2.29 -1.56
N THR A 45 -8.15 0.97 -1.51
CA THR A 45 -8.90 0.26 -2.54
C THR A 45 -10.38 0.68 -2.52
N SER A 46 -10.92 0.98 -3.69
CA SER A 46 -12.33 1.37 -3.81
C SER A 46 -13.24 0.23 -3.39
N ASP A 47 -14.48 0.57 -3.04
CA ASP A 47 -15.46 -0.45 -2.65
C ASP A 47 -15.69 -1.44 -3.80
N GLU A 48 -15.82 -0.94 -5.02
CA GLU A 48 -16.02 -1.76 -6.21
C GLU A 48 -14.86 -2.72 -6.47
N ALA A 49 -13.63 -2.22 -6.33
CA ALA A 49 -12.45 -3.05 -6.50
C ALA A 49 -12.36 -4.14 -5.43
N LEU A 50 -12.71 -3.81 -4.19
CA LEU A 50 -12.74 -4.81 -3.11
C LEU A 50 -13.77 -5.89 -3.39
N ILE A 51 -14.94 -5.52 -3.90
CA ILE A 51 -15.96 -6.49 -4.26
C ILE A 51 -15.44 -7.44 -5.35
N ARG A 52 -14.79 -6.89 -6.38
CA ARG A 52 -14.20 -7.72 -7.45
C ARG A 52 -13.11 -8.64 -6.94
N MET A 53 -12.26 -8.14 -6.03
CA MET A 53 -11.10 -8.88 -5.56
C MET A 53 -11.44 -9.90 -4.46
N LYS A 54 -12.39 -9.57 -3.60
CA LYS A 54 -12.69 -10.38 -2.42
C LYS A 54 -14.10 -10.94 -2.39
N GLY A 55 -14.95 -10.56 -3.33
CA GLY A 55 -16.31 -11.07 -3.42
C GLY A 55 -17.30 -10.46 -2.45
N ARG A 56 -16.91 -9.41 -1.73
CA ARG A 56 -17.80 -8.76 -0.77
C ARG A 56 -17.39 -7.32 -0.53
N ALA A 57 -18.36 -6.49 -0.14
CA ALA A 57 -18.13 -5.10 0.16
C ALA A 57 -17.36 -4.95 1.47
N PRO A 58 -16.61 -3.84 1.64
CA PRO A 58 -15.98 -3.55 2.93
C PRO A 58 -17.06 -3.19 3.96
N VAL A 59 -16.70 -3.31 5.24
CA VAL A 59 -17.57 -2.87 6.33
C VAL A 59 -17.59 -1.35 6.40
N ILE A 60 -16.43 -0.72 6.23
CA ILE A 60 -16.29 0.73 6.30
C ILE A 60 -16.22 1.30 4.88
N PRO A 61 -17.08 2.29 4.55
CA PRO A 61 -17.06 2.85 3.18
C PRO A 61 -15.77 3.60 2.87
N LEU A 62 -15.50 3.75 1.58
CA LEU A 62 -14.24 4.31 1.08
C LEU A 62 -13.90 5.66 1.71
N LYS A 63 -14.87 6.56 1.79
CA LYS A 63 -14.62 7.90 2.32
C LYS A 63 -14.04 7.84 3.73
N GLU A 64 -14.63 7.02 4.60
CA GLU A 64 -14.17 6.91 5.98
C GLU A 64 -12.80 6.21 6.04
N ARG A 65 -12.58 5.21 5.20
CA ARG A 65 -11.27 4.54 5.15
C ARG A 65 -10.18 5.51 4.73
N CYS A 66 -10.46 6.34 3.72
CA CYS A 66 -9.51 7.38 3.29
C CYS A 66 -9.28 8.42 4.39
N ASP A 67 -10.33 8.84 5.06
CA ASP A 67 -10.20 9.83 6.13
C ASP A 67 -9.32 9.33 7.27
N LEU A 68 -9.50 8.07 7.66
CA LEU A 68 -8.68 7.49 8.73
C LEU A 68 -7.21 7.41 8.34
N VAL A 69 -6.93 6.92 7.14
CA VAL A 69 -5.54 6.78 6.68
C VAL A 69 -4.88 8.15 6.51
N SER A 70 -5.60 9.11 5.93
CA SER A 70 -5.04 10.45 5.71
C SER A 70 -4.78 11.21 7.00
N SER A 71 -5.38 10.77 8.12
CA SER A 71 -5.16 11.40 9.42
C SER A 71 -3.86 10.98 10.08
N LEU A 72 -3.19 9.96 9.56
CA LEU A 72 -1.90 9.51 10.10
C LEU A 72 -0.82 10.50 9.66
N ARG A 73 -0.11 11.07 10.64
CA ARG A 73 0.82 12.17 10.34
C ARG A 73 1.99 11.76 9.45
N PHE A 74 2.34 10.47 9.41
CA PHE A 74 3.45 10.00 8.60
C PHE A 74 3.04 9.56 7.20
N VAL A 75 1.76 9.68 6.85
CA VAL A 75 1.25 9.43 5.50
C VAL A 75 1.23 10.75 4.76
N ASP A 76 1.92 10.83 3.63
CA ASP A 76 2.04 12.07 2.87
C ASP A 76 0.89 12.32 1.92
N ALA A 77 0.32 11.25 1.37
CA ALA A 77 -0.80 11.37 0.44
C ALA A 77 -1.62 10.10 0.44
N VAL A 78 -2.92 10.25 0.18
CA VAL A 78 -3.84 9.13 0.03
C VAL A 78 -4.49 9.24 -1.34
N VAL A 79 -4.50 8.14 -2.09
CA VAL A 79 -5.17 8.07 -3.38
C VAL A 79 -6.12 6.88 -3.37
N VAL A 80 -7.09 6.88 -4.28
CA VAL A 80 -8.00 5.75 -4.42
C VAL A 80 -7.37 4.75 -5.37
N ASP A 81 -7.25 3.50 -4.92
CA ASP A 81 -6.72 2.41 -5.74
C ASP A 81 -7.89 1.68 -6.40
N LEU A 82 -7.94 1.71 -7.72
CA LEU A 82 -9.11 1.30 -8.46
C LEU A 82 -9.03 -0.11 -9.04
N ASP A 83 -7.85 -0.75 -9.00
CA ASP A 83 -7.69 -2.01 -9.69
C ASP A 83 -6.61 -2.87 -9.04
N GLN A 84 -6.71 -4.18 -9.28
CA GLN A 84 -5.69 -5.12 -8.85
C GLN A 84 -4.37 -4.91 -9.60
N ASP A 85 -4.45 -4.44 -10.84
CA ASP A 85 -3.26 -4.14 -11.65
C ASP A 85 -2.64 -2.82 -11.18
N LYS A 86 -1.54 -2.91 -10.46
CA LYS A 86 -0.91 -1.73 -9.84
C LYS A 86 -0.14 -0.87 -10.82
N ARG A 87 -0.03 -1.30 -12.08
CA ARG A 87 0.51 -0.42 -13.13
C ARG A 87 -0.43 0.77 -13.34
N LEU A 88 -1.75 0.60 -13.14
CA LEU A 88 -2.70 1.70 -13.21
C LEU A 88 -2.45 2.72 -12.12
N ALA A 89 -2.22 2.25 -10.89
CA ALA A 89 -1.87 3.13 -9.78
C ALA A 89 -0.60 3.91 -10.08
N TRP A 90 0.41 3.23 -10.62
CA TRP A 90 1.69 3.86 -10.95
C TRP A 90 1.53 4.96 -12.00
N ARG A 91 0.67 4.76 -12.99
CA ARG A 91 0.45 5.78 -14.01
C ARG A 91 -0.19 7.04 -13.44
N LEU A 92 -1.06 6.90 -12.45
CA LEU A 92 -1.74 8.03 -11.82
C LEU A 92 -0.86 8.70 -10.77
N GLN A 93 -0.06 7.95 -10.07
CA GLN A 93 0.80 8.43 -9.01
C GLN A 93 2.08 7.60 -9.03
N PRO A 94 3.09 7.97 -9.85
CA PRO A 94 4.33 7.18 -9.93
C PRO A 94 5.03 7.04 -8.59
N PHE A 95 5.63 5.88 -8.37
CA PHE A 95 6.36 5.57 -7.15
C PHE A 95 7.55 4.68 -7.49
N ASP A 96 8.51 4.60 -6.57
CA ASP A 96 9.74 3.85 -6.78
C ASP A 96 9.65 2.43 -6.20
N VAL A 97 8.87 2.28 -5.12
CA VAL A 97 8.76 1.01 -4.43
C VAL A 97 7.31 0.80 -3.99
N LEU A 98 6.81 -0.42 -4.18
CA LEU A 98 5.52 -0.84 -3.67
C LEU A 98 5.77 -1.76 -2.48
N PHE A 99 5.17 -1.43 -1.34
CA PHE A 99 5.28 -2.25 -0.15
C PHE A 99 4.07 -3.15 0.00
N LYS A 100 4.30 -4.41 0.32
CA LYS A 100 3.26 -5.41 0.47
C LYS A 100 3.58 -6.29 1.68
N GLY A 101 2.57 -6.82 2.34
CA GLY A 101 2.79 -7.81 3.38
C GLY A 101 3.44 -9.06 2.83
N ASP A 102 4.27 -9.72 3.63
CA ASP A 102 5.07 -10.86 3.18
C ASP A 102 4.25 -12.14 2.98
N ASP A 103 2.94 -12.10 3.27
CA ASP A 103 2.04 -13.21 2.95
C ASP A 103 1.90 -13.45 1.44
N TRP A 104 2.26 -12.47 0.61
CA TRP A 104 2.28 -12.63 -0.85
C TRP A 104 3.61 -13.10 -1.38
N LYS A 105 4.66 -13.07 -0.56
CA LYS A 105 6.00 -13.45 -1.00
C LYS A 105 6.02 -14.92 -1.40
N ASP A 106 6.67 -15.21 -2.53
CA ASP A 106 6.80 -16.56 -3.07
C ASP A 106 5.46 -17.23 -3.42
N THR A 107 4.44 -16.40 -3.74
CA THR A 107 3.15 -16.87 -4.21
C THR A 107 2.94 -16.43 -5.66
N PRO A 108 2.00 -17.06 -6.39
CA PRO A 108 1.69 -16.61 -7.76
C PRO A 108 1.25 -15.16 -7.82
N LYS A 109 0.49 -14.68 -6.82
CA LYS A 109 0.07 -13.28 -6.77
C LYS A 109 1.25 -12.35 -6.60
N GLY A 110 2.20 -12.71 -5.74
CA GLY A 110 3.40 -11.93 -5.53
C GLY A 110 4.28 -11.89 -6.78
N ALA A 111 4.43 -13.03 -7.46
CA ALA A 111 5.21 -13.10 -8.69
C ALA A 111 4.60 -12.20 -9.78
N ALA A 112 3.26 -12.21 -9.91
CA ALA A 112 2.59 -11.35 -10.87
C ALA A 112 2.79 -9.88 -10.55
N LEU A 113 2.67 -9.52 -9.27
CA LEU A 113 2.89 -8.14 -8.82
C LEU A 113 4.31 -7.68 -9.13
N GLU A 114 5.31 -8.52 -8.85
CA GLU A 114 6.70 -8.17 -9.10
C GLU A 114 6.96 -7.97 -10.59
N ALA A 115 6.38 -8.80 -11.45
CA ALA A 115 6.53 -8.67 -12.89
C ALA A 115 5.88 -7.38 -13.39
N GLU A 116 4.69 -7.04 -12.89
CA GLU A 116 4.00 -5.81 -13.27
C GLU A 116 4.79 -4.58 -12.85
N MET A 117 5.34 -4.60 -11.65
CA MET A 117 6.11 -3.45 -11.16
C MET A 117 7.42 -3.30 -11.92
N ALA A 118 8.06 -4.40 -12.29
CA ALA A 118 9.27 -4.35 -13.10
C ALA A 118 9.03 -3.65 -14.45
N GLU A 119 7.85 -3.83 -15.03
CA GLU A 119 7.51 -3.17 -16.30
C GLU A 119 7.52 -1.65 -16.22
N VAL A 120 7.20 -1.10 -15.05
CA VAL A 120 7.15 0.36 -14.87
C VAL A 120 8.36 0.90 -14.12
N GLY A 121 9.33 0.06 -13.84
CA GLY A 121 10.56 0.49 -13.17
C GLY A 121 10.46 0.62 -11.67
N ALA A 122 9.41 0.06 -11.07
CA ALA A 122 9.25 0.02 -9.62
C ALA A 122 9.67 -1.35 -9.10
N ARG A 123 9.95 -1.42 -7.80
CA ARG A 123 10.29 -2.69 -7.17
C ARG A 123 9.28 -2.99 -6.06
N VAL A 124 9.20 -4.25 -5.67
CA VAL A 124 8.33 -4.70 -4.58
C VAL A 124 9.18 -5.05 -3.38
N VAL A 125 8.82 -4.52 -2.22
CA VAL A 125 9.47 -4.85 -0.96
C VAL A 125 8.41 -5.44 -0.04
N TYR A 126 8.67 -6.64 0.46
CA TYR A 126 7.74 -7.30 1.38
C TYR A 126 8.08 -6.92 2.81
N LEU A 127 7.04 -6.65 3.58
CA LEU A 127 7.16 -6.26 4.98
C LEU A 127 6.53 -7.33 5.86
N PRO A 128 7.02 -7.48 7.10
CA PRO A 128 6.45 -8.49 7.99
C PRO A 128 4.97 -8.27 8.19
N TYR A 129 4.20 -9.34 8.02
CA TYR A 129 2.77 -9.32 8.24
C TYR A 129 2.47 -9.55 9.73
N THR A 130 1.56 -8.76 10.29
CA THR A 130 1.16 -8.87 11.70
C THR A 130 -0.22 -9.51 11.76
N PRO A 131 -0.34 -10.79 12.08
CA PRO A 131 -1.62 -11.48 12.02
C PRO A 131 -2.46 -11.38 13.29
N SER A 132 -1.98 -10.69 14.32
CA SER A 132 -2.66 -10.64 15.63
C SER A 132 -4.07 -10.09 15.56
N THR A 133 -4.33 -9.15 14.63
CA THR A 133 -5.66 -8.59 14.40
C THR A 133 -5.84 -8.46 12.90
N SER A 134 -7.00 -8.82 12.40
CA SER A 134 -7.30 -8.65 10.97
C SER A 134 -8.77 -8.34 10.81
N SER A 135 -9.10 -7.70 9.67
CA SER A 135 -10.49 -7.40 9.34
C SER A 135 -11.32 -8.68 9.24
N THR A 136 -10.72 -9.74 8.74
CA THR A 136 -11.42 -11.02 8.63
C THR A 136 -11.82 -11.55 10.01
N LYS A 137 -10.93 -11.42 11.01
CA LYS A 137 -11.26 -11.84 12.38
C LYS A 137 -12.33 -10.98 13.01
N LEU A 138 -12.39 -9.70 12.63
CA LEU A 138 -13.37 -8.77 13.20
C LEU A 138 -14.74 -8.94 12.58
N ARG A 139 -14.82 -9.56 11.43
CA ARG A 139 -16.10 -9.83 10.78
C ARG A 139 -16.77 -11.02 11.43
#